data_bb249f86ed472ff0df8fcce6d745557e
#
_entry.id   bb249f86ed472ff0df8fcce6d745557e
#
_cell.length_a   1.000
_cell.length_b   1.000
_cell.length_c   1.000
_cell.angle_alpha   90.00
_cell.angle_beta   90.00
_cell.angle_gamma   90.00
#
_symmetry.space_group_name_H-M   'P 1'
#
loop_
_entity.id
_entity.type
_entity.pdbx_description
1 polymer ?
#
loop_
_entity_poly.entity_id
_entity_poly.type
_entity_poly.pdbx_seq_one_letter_code
_entity_poly.pdbx_strand_id
1 'polypeptide(L)'
;MPLKLFFDGACEPVNPGGVGAYGFAAYEDGREVYGEGGVVCVGRKHCTNNVAEYTALIKAMEWALATGAQEVEVYGDSQLVVRQMLGLYQVRALHLKPLYERAVELSRRFRRFSIGWVPRGQNVRADYYSKKAYCDFLKAQPEARRRYAKWLAAEKQVALLKSLGVEDAECLSKTEASKLIRRLLGR
;
A
#
# COMPACT_ATOMS: atom_id res chain seq x y z
N MET A 1 13.44 -20.62 -9.63
CA MET A 1 12.14 -20.57 -8.92
C MET A 1 11.39 -19.31 -9.35
N PRO A 2 10.04 -19.25 -9.27
CA PRO A 2 9.31 -18.04 -9.62
C PRO A 2 9.65 -16.92 -8.64
N LEU A 3 9.73 -15.70 -9.18
CA LEU A 3 9.88 -14.48 -8.37
C LEU A 3 8.60 -14.26 -7.56
N LYS A 4 8.71 -14.01 -6.26
CA LYS A 4 7.55 -13.70 -5.41
C LYS A 4 7.41 -12.20 -5.23
N LEU A 5 6.23 -11.68 -5.49
CA LEU A 5 5.87 -10.27 -5.36
C LEU A 5 4.80 -10.10 -4.29
N PHE A 6 4.99 -9.13 -3.41
CA PHE A 6 3.99 -8.73 -2.42
C PHE A 6 3.59 -7.29 -2.71
N PHE A 7 2.29 -6.99 -2.71
CA PHE A 7 1.78 -5.65 -2.98
C PHE A 7 0.82 -5.18 -1.88
N ASP A 8 0.82 -3.88 -1.64
CA ASP A 8 -0.06 -3.20 -0.68
C ASP A 8 -0.37 -1.78 -1.14
N GLY A 9 -1.54 -1.29 -0.81
CA GLY A 9 -1.95 0.07 -1.09
C GLY A 9 -2.81 0.63 0.02
N ALA A 10 -2.61 1.90 0.33
CA ALA A 10 -3.36 2.61 1.36
C ALA A 10 -3.82 3.97 0.86
N CYS A 11 -4.90 4.47 1.44
CA CYS A 11 -5.36 5.85 1.27
C CYS A 11 -5.57 6.44 2.67
N GLU A 12 -4.62 7.26 3.08
CA GLU A 12 -4.53 7.80 4.45
C GLU A 12 -4.47 9.35 4.42
N PRO A 13 -4.82 10.03 5.51
CA PRO A 13 -5.45 9.55 6.74
C PRO A 13 -6.97 9.41 6.63
N VAL A 14 -7.52 9.57 5.44
CA VAL A 14 -8.95 9.43 5.12
C VAL A 14 -9.12 8.72 3.79
N ASN A 15 -10.10 7.83 3.71
CA ASN A 15 -10.44 7.08 2.50
C ASN A 15 -11.95 7.19 2.23
N PRO A 16 -12.39 7.73 1.08
CA PRO A 16 -11.59 8.28 -0.03
C PRO A 16 -11.07 9.70 0.23
N GLY A 17 -10.17 10.17 -0.63
CA GLY A 17 -9.73 11.58 -0.67
C GLY A 17 -8.52 11.91 0.20
N GLY A 18 -7.85 10.91 0.75
CA GLY A 18 -6.56 11.06 1.41
C GLY A 18 -5.38 11.11 0.43
N VAL A 19 -4.24 10.67 0.89
CA VAL A 19 -3.04 10.38 0.10
C VAL A 19 -3.03 8.89 -0.20
N GLY A 20 -3.22 8.53 -1.46
CA GLY A 20 -3.05 7.16 -1.94
C GLY A 20 -1.57 6.85 -2.10
N ALA A 21 -1.10 5.79 -1.47
CA ALA A 21 0.28 5.33 -1.56
C ALA A 21 0.32 3.84 -1.85
N TYR A 22 1.24 3.42 -2.71
CA TYR A 22 1.52 2.03 -3.01
C TYR A 22 2.83 1.57 -2.39
N GLY A 23 2.94 0.28 -2.16
CA GLY A 23 4.18 -0.38 -1.80
C GLY A 23 4.22 -1.79 -2.38
N PHE A 24 5.40 -2.24 -2.78
CA PHE A 24 5.62 -3.64 -3.11
C PHE A 24 7.01 -4.10 -2.68
N ALA A 25 7.14 -5.41 -2.50
CA ALA A 25 8.40 -6.07 -2.22
C ALA A 25 8.54 -7.30 -3.12
N ALA A 26 9.76 -7.54 -3.59
CA ALA A 26 10.10 -8.69 -4.43
C ALA A 26 11.08 -9.59 -3.72
N TYR A 27 10.86 -10.91 -3.81
CA TYR A 27 11.65 -11.94 -3.16
C TYR A 27 12.14 -12.99 -4.16
N GLU A 28 13.39 -13.31 -4.07
CA GLU A 28 14.02 -14.43 -4.76
C GLU A 28 14.67 -15.35 -3.72
N ASP A 29 14.38 -16.65 -3.79
CA ASP A 29 14.89 -17.65 -2.86
C ASP A 29 14.70 -17.29 -1.36
N GLY A 30 13.56 -16.66 -1.03
CA GLY A 30 13.23 -16.28 0.34
C GLY A 30 13.91 -14.98 0.83
N ARG A 31 14.71 -14.33 0.00
CA ARG A 31 15.36 -13.05 0.32
C ARG A 31 14.68 -11.90 -0.42
N GLU A 32 14.48 -10.79 0.28
CA GLU A 32 14.02 -9.56 -0.36
C GLU A 32 15.13 -9.03 -1.28
N VAL A 33 14.83 -8.91 -2.57
CA VAL A 33 15.77 -8.42 -3.59
C VAL A 33 15.43 -7.01 -4.04
N TYR A 34 14.18 -6.57 -3.83
CA TYR A 34 13.76 -5.21 -4.15
C TYR A 34 12.52 -4.81 -3.35
N GLY A 35 12.38 -3.52 -3.10
CA GLY A 35 11.19 -2.94 -2.51
C GLY A 35 11.04 -1.48 -2.90
N GLU A 36 9.81 -1.06 -3.16
CA GLU A 36 9.49 0.30 -3.61
C GLU A 36 8.14 0.73 -3.08
N GLY A 37 8.00 2.03 -2.85
CA GLY A 37 6.74 2.68 -2.56
C GLY A 37 6.68 4.06 -3.17
N GLY A 38 5.47 4.55 -3.39
CA GLY A 38 5.26 5.88 -3.96
C GLY A 38 3.84 6.39 -3.78
N VAL A 39 3.66 7.68 -4.03
CA VAL A 39 2.34 8.32 -3.97
C VAL A 39 1.63 8.17 -5.31
N VAL A 40 0.36 7.80 -5.26
CA VAL A 40 -0.51 7.55 -6.42
C VAL A 40 -1.40 8.74 -6.72
N CYS A 41 -2.02 9.30 -5.68
CA CYS A 41 -3.01 10.36 -5.78
C CYS A 41 -3.15 11.10 -4.45
N VAL A 42 -3.63 12.35 -4.51
CA VAL A 42 -3.83 13.19 -3.32
C VAL A 42 -5.15 13.95 -3.44
N GLY A 43 -6.01 13.81 -2.45
CA GLY A 43 -7.19 14.65 -2.24
C GLY A 43 -8.30 14.54 -3.29
N ARG A 44 -8.23 13.60 -4.21
CA ARG A 44 -9.22 13.41 -5.28
C ARG A 44 -10.32 12.46 -4.82
N LYS A 45 -11.55 12.65 -5.32
CA LYS A 45 -12.71 11.80 -5.01
C LYS A 45 -12.46 10.30 -5.25
N HIS A 46 -11.69 9.97 -6.27
CA HIS A 46 -11.37 8.59 -6.63
C HIS A 46 -9.99 8.13 -6.10
N CYS A 47 -9.36 8.93 -5.23
CA CYS A 47 -8.19 8.49 -4.50
C CYS A 47 -8.65 7.58 -3.36
N THR A 48 -8.51 6.28 -3.55
CA THR A 48 -8.96 5.25 -2.63
C THR A 48 -7.88 4.22 -2.38
N ASN A 49 -8.00 3.45 -1.29
CA ASN A 49 -7.12 2.32 -1.06
C ASN A 49 -7.14 1.32 -2.23
N ASN A 50 -8.30 1.05 -2.85
CA ASN A 50 -8.38 0.14 -4.00
C ASN A 50 -7.56 0.63 -5.21
N VAL A 51 -7.55 1.95 -5.47
CA VAL A 51 -6.69 2.55 -6.51
C VAL A 51 -5.22 2.35 -6.17
N ALA A 52 -4.83 2.56 -4.91
CA ALA A 52 -3.46 2.35 -4.45
C ALA A 52 -3.04 0.88 -4.53
N GLU A 53 -3.92 -0.05 -4.16
CA GLU A 53 -3.71 -1.51 -4.26
C GLU A 53 -3.48 -1.97 -5.70
N TYR A 54 -4.33 -1.56 -6.64
CA TYR A 54 -4.12 -1.86 -8.05
C TYR A 54 -2.83 -1.26 -8.59
N THR A 55 -2.50 -0.03 -8.17
CA THR A 55 -1.24 0.60 -8.57
C THR A 55 -0.04 -0.18 -8.05
N ALA A 56 -0.09 -0.65 -6.80
CA ALA A 56 0.95 -1.49 -6.22
C ALA A 56 1.16 -2.79 -7.01
N LEU A 57 0.06 -3.49 -7.35
CA LEU A 57 0.09 -4.68 -8.19
C LEU A 57 0.71 -4.41 -9.56
N ILE A 58 0.29 -3.32 -10.22
CA ILE A 58 0.80 -2.91 -11.54
C ILE A 58 2.30 -2.61 -11.46
N LYS A 59 2.74 -1.82 -10.47
CA LYS A 59 4.14 -1.46 -10.28
C LYS A 59 5.04 -2.67 -10.00
N ALA A 60 4.58 -3.59 -9.16
CA ALA A 60 5.27 -4.84 -8.90
C ALA A 60 5.49 -5.67 -10.18
N MET A 61 4.43 -5.81 -11.00
CA MET A 61 4.52 -6.55 -12.27
C MET A 61 5.36 -5.83 -13.32
N GLU A 62 5.26 -4.50 -13.42
CA GLU A 62 6.11 -3.70 -14.34
C GLU A 62 7.59 -3.86 -14.00
N TRP A 63 7.93 -3.77 -12.72
CA TRP A 63 9.31 -4.00 -12.26
C TRP A 63 9.78 -5.43 -12.57
N ALA A 64 8.99 -6.45 -12.28
CA ALA A 64 9.35 -7.83 -12.56
C ALA A 64 9.57 -8.09 -14.06
N LEU A 65 8.73 -7.53 -14.93
CA LEU A 65 8.92 -7.62 -16.38
C LEU A 65 10.18 -6.89 -16.84
N ALA A 66 10.50 -5.72 -16.26
CA ALA A 66 11.70 -4.96 -16.58
C ALA A 66 13.00 -5.68 -16.18
N THR A 67 12.95 -6.52 -15.14
CA THR A 67 14.08 -7.37 -14.73
C THR A 67 14.18 -8.68 -15.51
N GLY A 68 13.25 -8.94 -16.43
CA GLY A 68 13.24 -10.14 -17.28
C GLY A 68 12.61 -11.38 -16.64
N ALA A 69 11.89 -11.22 -15.52
CA ALA A 69 11.20 -12.33 -14.87
C ALA A 69 10.15 -12.95 -15.81
N GLN A 70 10.18 -14.27 -15.95
CA GLN A 70 9.24 -15.03 -16.79
C GLN A 70 8.10 -15.66 -15.98
N GLU A 71 8.35 -15.91 -14.72
CA GLU A 71 7.41 -16.57 -13.80
C GLU A 71 7.31 -15.78 -12.50
N VAL A 72 6.08 -15.45 -12.10
CA VAL A 72 5.82 -14.69 -10.87
C VAL A 72 4.67 -15.30 -10.08
N GLU A 73 4.84 -15.27 -8.76
CA GLU A 73 3.78 -15.52 -7.78
C GLU A 73 3.51 -14.21 -7.06
N VAL A 74 2.30 -13.70 -7.14
CA VAL A 74 1.92 -12.40 -6.58
C VAL A 74 1.01 -12.58 -5.38
N TYR A 75 1.25 -11.84 -4.32
CA TYR A 75 0.50 -11.91 -3.07
C TYR A 75 0.10 -10.52 -2.58
N GLY A 76 -1.11 -10.38 -2.07
CA GLY A 76 -1.61 -9.17 -1.43
C GLY A 76 -2.68 -9.47 -0.41
N ASP A 77 -2.93 -8.56 0.51
CA ASP A 77 -3.97 -8.68 1.53
C ASP A 77 -5.30 -8.02 1.16
N SER A 78 -5.39 -7.46 -0.06
CA SER A 78 -6.62 -6.96 -0.65
C SER A 78 -7.45 -8.10 -1.25
N GLN A 79 -8.44 -8.60 -0.49
CA GLN A 79 -9.36 -9.62 -1.02
C GLN A 79 -10.09 -9.16 -2.29
N LEU A 80 -10.41 -7.85 -2.38
CA LEU A 80 -11.10 -7.29 -3.54
C LEU A 80 -10.24 -7.45 -4.80
N VAL A 81 -9.02 -6.94 -4.78
CA VAL A 81 -8.11 -6.97 -5.93
C VAL A 81 -7.79 -8.42 -6.33
N VAL A 82 -7.42 -9.25 -5.35
CA VAL A 82 -7.10 -10.67 -5.63
C VAL A 82 -8.28 -11.40 -6.26
N ARG A 83 -9.49 -11.26 -5.72
CA ARG A 83 -10.68 -11.93 -6.26
C ARG A 83 -11.13 -11.38 -7.61
N GLN A 84 -10.92 -10.09 -7.87
CA GLN A 84 -11.16 -9.51 -9.20
C GLN A 84 -10.16 -10.06 -10.23
N MET A 85 -8.88 -10.14 -9.89
CA MET A 85 -7.85 -10.71 -10.77
C MET A 85 -8.05 -12.21 -11.04
N LEU A 86 -8.63 -12.95 -10.10
CA LEU A 86 -9.02 -14.35 -10.26
C LEU A 86 -10.35 -14.52 -11.04
N GLY A 87 -11.03 -13.43 -11.40
CA GLY A 87 -12.33 -13.47 -12.08
C GLY A 87 -13.51 -13.88 -11.19
N LEU A 88 -13.29 -13.94 -9.86
CA LEU A 88 -14.33 -14.30 -8.89
C LEU A 88 -15.26 -13.12 -8.57
N TYR A 89 -14.76 -11.89 -8.69
CA TYR A 89 -15.52 -10.66 -8.50
C TYR A 89 -15.48 -9.80 -9.75
N GLN A 90 -16.62 -9.17 -10.06
CA GLN A 90 -16.71 -8.19 -11.15
C GLN A 90 -16.16 -6.84 -10.71
N VAL A 91 -15.48 -6.14 -11.62
CA VAL A 91 -15.06 -4.75 -11.43
C VAL A 91 -16.20 -3.83 -11.84
N ARG A 92 -17.01 -3.39 -10.87
CA ARG A 92 -18.16 -2.49 -11.10
C ARG A 92 -17.77 -1.02 -11.09
N ALA A 93 -16.80 -0.63 -10.31
CA ALA A 93 -16.35 0.75 -10.17
C ALA A 93 -15.62 1.20 -11.45
N LEU A 94 -16.20 2.18 -12.17
CA LEU A 94 -15.67 2.65 -13.45
C LEU A 94 -14.23 3.15 -13.36
N HIS A 95 -13.87 3.79 -12.25
CA HIS A 95 -12.52 4.32 -12.05
C HIS A 95 -11.47 3.22 -11.78
N LEU A 96 -11.88 2.00 -11.41
CA LEU A 96 -10.98 0.86 -11.24
C LEU A 96 -10.81 0.03 -12.52
N LYS A 97 -11.72 0.13 -13.48
CA LYS A 97 -11.67 -0.67 -14.72
C LYS A 97 -10.34 -0.51 -15.47
N PRO A 98 -9.83 0.69 -15.76
CA PRO A 98 -8.56 0.86 -16.46
C PRO A 98 -7.37 0.22 -15.73
N LEU A 99 -7.36 0.28 -14.39
CA LEU A 99 -6.32 -0.33 -13.57
C LEU A 99 -6.41 -1.86 -13.61
N TYR A 100 -7.61 -2.41 -13.49
CA TYR A 100 -7.84 -3.83 -13.66
C TYR A 100 -7.41 -4.34 -15.05
N GLU A 101 -7.82 -3.66 -16.12
CA GLU A 101 -7.47 -4.01 -17.49
C GLU A 101 -5.94 -3.98 -17.69
N ARG A 102 -5.27 -2.96 -17.15
CA ARG A 102 -3.80 -2.88 -17.17
C ARG A 102 -3.16 -4.03 -16.40
N ALA A 103 -3.66 -4.35 -15.22
CA ALA A 103 -3.14 -5.47 -14.43
C ALA A 103 -3.30 -6.81 -15.14
N VAL A 104 -4.46 -7.05 -15.79
CA VAL A 104 -4.71 -8.25 -16.60
C VAL A 104 -3.78 -8.29 -17.83
N GLU A 105 -3.58 -7.17 -18.51
CA GLU A 105 -2.64 -7.09 -19.64
C GLU A 105 -1.23 -7.48 -19.22
N LEU A 106 -0.73 -6.92 -18.11
CA LEU A 106 0.60 -7.24 -17.59
C LEU A 106 0.73 -8.69 -17.15
N SER A 107 -0.30 -9.26 -16.51
CA SER A 107 -0.26 -10.65 -16.05
C SER A 107 -0.09 -11.65 -17.21
N ARG A 108 -0.64 -11.33 -18.39
CA ARG A 108 -0.53 -12.16 -19.61
C ARG A 108 0.86 -12.12 -20.27
N ARG A 109 1.71 -11.19 -19.87
CA ARG A 109 3.08 -11.07 -20.40
C ARG A 109 4.06 -12.04 -19.72
N PHE A 110 3.69 -12.59 -18.57
CA PHE A 110 4.48 -13.64 -17.92
C PHE A 110 4.15 -15.01 -18.54
N ARG A 111 5.17 -15.85 -18.64
CA ARG A 111 4.98 -17.26 -19.01
C ARG A 111 4.13 -18.00 -17.97
N ARG A 112 4.34 -17.67 -16.70
CA ARG A 112 3.55 -18.18 -15.57
C ARG A 112 3.23 -17.02 -14.61
N PHE A 113 1.96 -16.82 -14.37
CA PHE A 113 1.45 -15.86 -13.40
C PHE A 113 0.48 -16.54 -12.45
N SER A 114 0.64 -16.29 -11.17
CA SER A 114 -0.38 -16.64 -10.16
C SER A 114 -0.56 -15.47 -9.19
N ILE A 115 -1.76 -15.33 -8.66
CA ILE A 115 -2.08 -14.35 -7.64
C ILE A 115 -2.83 -15.01 -6.49
N GLY A 116 -2.47 -14.69 -5.26
CA GLY A 116 -3.06 -15.23 -4.05
C GLY A 116 -3.27 -14.17 -2.97
N TRP A 117 -4.25 -14.43 -2.13
CA TRP A 117 -4.48 -13.62 -0.93
C TRP A 117 -3.62 -14.13 0.23
N VAL A 118 -3.07 -13.20 1.00
CA VAL A 118 -2.38 -13.47 2.25
C VAL A 118 -2.95 -12.59 3.37
N PRO A 119 -2.94 -13.04 4.62
CA PRO A 119 -3.31 -12.18 5.73
C PRO A 119 -2.30 -11.03 5.89
N ARG A 120 -2.76 -9.88 6.39
CA ARG A 120 -1.95 -8.66 6.54
C ARG A 120 -0.62 -8.87 7.26
N GLY A 121 -0.60 -9.76 8.27
CA GLY A 121 0.63 -10.12 8.99
C GLY A 121 1.71 -10.79 8.13
N GLN A 122 1.37 -11.26 6.93
CA GLN A 122 2.30 -11.84 5.96
C GLN A 122 2.67 -10.85 4.83
N ASN A 123 2.05 -9.65 4.82
CA ASN A 123 2.30 -8.60 3.82
C ASN A 123 3.12 -7.42 4.38
N VAL A 124 3.91 -7.67 5.41
CA VAL A 124 4.56 -6.63 6.25
C VAL A 124 5.48 -5.70 5.46
N ARG A 125 6.20 -6.23 4.46
CA ARG A 125 7.18 -5.42 3.71
C ARG A 125 6.51 -4.50 2.69
N ALA A 126 5.50 -4.97 1.98
CA ALA A 126 4.72 -4.11 1.08
C ALA A 126 3.97 -3.02 1.87
N ASP A 127 3.35 -3.36 3.01
CA ASP A 127 2.74 -2.41 3.95
C ASP A 127 3.78 -1.37 4.46
N TYR A 128 5.00 -1.79 4.78
CA TYR A 128 6.07 -0.87 5.15
C TYR A 128 6.38 0.15 4.04
N TYR A 129 6.52 -0.29 2.79
CA TYR A 129 6.84 0.61 1.68
C TYR A 129 5.71 1.58 1.35
N SER A 130 4.44 1.13 1.41
CA SER A 130 3.28 2.01 1.22
C SER A 130 3.18 3.08 2.32
N LYS A 131 3.36 2.70 3.58
CA LYS A 131 3.37 3.61 4.73
C LYS A 131 4.53 4.59 4.71
N LYS A 132 5.73 4.10 4.35
CA LYS A 132 6.90 4.94 4.22
C LYS A 132 6.69 6.02 3.15
N ALA A 133 6.19 5.64 1.98
CA ALA A 133 5.90 6.59 0.90
C ALA A 133 4.87 7.65 1.33
N TYR A 134 3.81 7.26 2.01
CA TYR A 134 2.83 8.17 2.59
C TYR A 134 3.46 9.14 3.59
N CYS A 135 4.24 8.62 4.53
CA CYS A 135 4.85 9.43 5.58
C CYS A 135 5.90 10.40 5.03
N ASP A 136 6.77 9.94 4.16
CA ASP A 136 7.76 10.78 3.48
C ASP A 136 7.08 11.93 2.71
N PHE A 137 5.96 11.64 2.03
CA PHE A 137 5.17 12.66 1.36
C PHE A 137 4.63 13.71 2.33
N LEU A 138 4.02 13.30 3.45
CA LEU A 138 3.49 14.23 4.45
C LEU A 138 4.58 15.11 5.06
N LYS A 139 5.76 14.56 5.30
CA LYS A 139 6.92 15.30 5.81
C LYS A 139 7.44 16.33 4.81
N ALA A 140 7.47 15.96 3.53
CA ALA A 140 7.96 16.82 2.45
C ALA A 140 6.94 17.89 2.01
N GLN A 141 5.64 17.71 2.33
CA GLN A 141 4.54 18.56 1.86
C GLN A 141 3.76 19.19 3.03
N PRO A 142 4.22 20.31 3.61
CA PRO A 142 3.55 20.96 4.73
C PRO A 142 2.09 21.35 4.46
N GLU A 143 1.74 21.66 3.21
CA GLU A 143 0.37 21.98 2.82
C GLU A 143 -0.55 20.77 2.87
N ALA A 144 -0.08 19.61 2.42
CA ALA A 144 -0.83 18.36 2.54
C ALA A 144 -1.06 18.03 4.03
N ARG A 145 -0.04 18.18 4.86
CA ARG A 145 -0.15 17.98 6.31
C ARG A 145 -1.18 18.92 6.94
N ARG A 146 -1.20 20.22 6.57
CA ARG A 146 -2.23 21.18 7.02
C ARG A 146 -3.64 20.77 6.56
N ARG A 147 -3.77 20.36 5.31
CA ARG A 147 -5.04 19.88 4.74
C ARG A 147 -5.65 18.74 5.53
N TYR A 148 -4.82 17.79 5.97
CA TYR A 148 -5.25 16.58 6.67
C TYR A 148 -5.15 16.68 8.20
N ALA A 149 -4.80 17.84 8.77
CA ALA A 149 -4.53 18.01 10.19
C ALA A 149 -5.65 17.51 11.12
N LYS A 150 -6.92 17.64 10.70
CA LYS A 150 -8.07 17.16 11.50
C LYS A 150 -8.11 15.64 11.70
N TRP A 151 -7.49 14.86 10.83
CA TRP A 151 -7.42 13.40 10.91
C TRP A 151 -6.09 12.89 11.45
N LEU A 152 -5.02 13.69 11.36
CA LEU A 152 -3.70 13.33 11.85
C LEU A 152 -3.62 13.41 13.37
N ALA A 153 -2.67 12.68 13.94
CA ALA A 153 -2.37 12.70 15.37
C ALA A 153 -2.16 14.13 15.88
N ALA A 154 -2.77 14.44 17.02
CA ALA A 154 -2.60 15.74 17.65
C ALA A 154 -1.17 15.92 18.20
N GLU A 155 -0.69 17.16 18.32
CA GLU A 155 0.67 17.45 18.80
C GLU A 155 1.01 16.75 20.14
N LYS A 156 0.06 16.70 21.07
CA LYS A 156 0.23 15.99 22.36
C LYS A 156 0.40 14.47 22.15
N GLN A 157 -0.34 13.87 21.22
CA GLN A 157 -0.20 12.44 20.89
C GLN A 157 1.16 12.18 20.26
N VAL A 158 1.57 13.03 19.32
CA VAL A 158 2.88 12.93 18.64
C VAL A 158 4.02 13.04 19.66
N ALA A 159 3.98 14.04 20.54
CA ALA A 159 5.01 14.25 21.57
C ALA A 159 5.12 13.04 22.52
N LEU A 160 3.98 12.51 22.98
CA LEU A 160 3.95 11.32 23.83
C LEU A 160 4.51 10.09 23.13
N LEU A 161 4.09 9.83 21.89
CA LEU A 161 4.55 8.68 21.12
C LEU A 161 6.06 8.74 20.84
N LYS A 162 6.58 9.93 20.51
CA LYS A 162 8.03 10.14 20.33
C LYS A 162 8.79 9.90 21.62
N SER A 163 8.28 10.33 22.76
CA SER A 163 8.89 10.03 24.07
C SER A 163 8.90 8.54 24.42
N LEU A 164 7.97 7.76 23.83
CA LEU A 164 7.89 6.30 23.95
C LEU A 164 8.69 5.56 22.85
N GLY A 165 9.49 6.27 22.06
CA GLY A 165 10.36 5.69 21.03
C GLY A 165 9.67 5.37 19.72
N VAL A 166 8.48 5.92 19.46
CA VAL A 166 7.77 5.74 18.19
C VAL A 166 8.26 6.76 17.17
N GLU A 167 8.95 6.27 16.15
CA GLU A 167 9.31 7.07 14.99
C GLU A 167 8.06 7.36 14.13
N ASP A 168 8.11 8.48 13.37
CA ASP A 168 7.07 8.85 12.41
C ASP A 168 5.66 9.03 13.02
N ALA A 169 5.56 9.28 14.33
CA ALA A 169 4.30 9.46 15.04
C ALA A 169 3.40 10.57 14.41
N GLU A 170 4.00 11.55 13.75
CA GLU A 170 3.32 12.63 13.04
C GLU A 170 2.55 12.17 11.79
N CYS A 171 2.83 10.98 11.29
CA CYS A 171 2.16 10.41 10.13
C CYS A 171 0.94 9.54 10.50
N LEU A 172 0.78 9.24 11.78
CA LEU A 172 -0.34 8.45 12.27
C LEU A 172 -1.65 9.25 12.23
N SER A 173 -2.75 8.56 11.99
CA SER A 173 -4.07 9.11 12.26
C SER A 173 -4.32 9.25 13.77
N LYS A 174 -5.26 10.10 14.17
CA LYS A 174 -5.68 10.23 15.58
C LYS A 174 -6.06 8.89 16.21
N THR A 175 -6.76 8.06 15.43
CA THR A 175 -7.23 6.75 15.87
C THR A 175 -6.09 5.77 16.08
N GLU A 176 -5.14 5.71 15.13
CA GLU A 176 -3.95 4.86 15.25
C GLU A 176 -3.08 5.30 16.41
N ALA A 177 -2.83 6.61 16.54
CA ALA A 177 -2.08 7.16 17.66
C ALA A 177 -2.71 6.80 19.01
N SER A 178 -4.04 6.94 19.14
CA SER A 178 -4.75 6.57 20.37
C SER A 178 -4.66 5.07 20.69
N LYS A 179 -4.78 4.20 19.68
CA LYS A 179 -4.62 2.75 19.84
C LYS A 179 -3.20 2.38 20.29
N LEU A 180 -2.22 3.00 19.64
CA LEU A 180 -0.80 2.73 19.94
C LEU A 180 -0.42 3.21 21.35
N ILE A 181 -0.88 4.40 21.76
CA ILE A 181 -0.68 4.93 23.12
C ILE A 181 -1.26 3.96 24.15
N ARG A 182 -2.51 3.51 23.97
CA ARG A 182 -3.13 2.54 24.88
C ARG A 182 -2.32 1.27 24.99
N ARG A 183 -1.88 0.73 23.88
CA ARG A 183 -1.07 -0.50 23.85
C ARG A 183 0.26 -0.33 24.58
N LEU A 184 0.97 0.78 24.36
CA LEU A 184 2.28 1.05 24.95
C LEU A 184 2.20 1.36 26.44
N LEU A 185 1.10 1.95 26.91
CA LEU A 185 0.88 2.27 28.32
C LEU A 185 0.14 1.15 29.08
N GLY A 186 -0.17 0.02 28.43
CA GLY A 186 -0.85 -1.11 29.09
C GLY A 186 -2.29 -0.82 29.51
N ARG A 187 -3.00 0.03 28.78
CA ARG A 187 -4.39 0.44 29.07
C ARG A 187 -5.36 -0.06 28.02
#